data_a3b28821c29420f2eb93d8aeeced9830
#
_entry.id   a3b28821c29420f2eb93d8aeeced9830
#
_cell.length_a   1.000
_cell.length_b   1.000
_cell.length_c   1.000
_cell.angle_alpha   90.00
_cell.angle_beta   90.00
_cell.angle_gamma   90.00
#
_symmetry.space_group_name_H-M   'P 1'
#
loop_
_entity.id
_entity.type
_entity.pdbx_description
1 polymer ?
#
loop_
_entity_poly.entity_id
_entity_poly.type
_entity_poly.pdbx_seq_one_letter_code
_entity_poly.pdbx_strand_id
1 'polypeptide(L)'
;MAQRLYVQGHRLHYKKDIQRLMKRGKFLPSEFFVVRVLPNDLMVSRYAVLVGKKVAKKSVERNTIKRRIREILRTNIKTIRGGVDIAVIAAKPSNAATFQDLHTALLSLMRRHHLLKQ
;
A
#
# COMPACT_ATOMS: atom_id res chain seq x y z
N MET A 1 0.61 -18.56 -13.31
CA MET A 1 1.33 -18.51 -12.27
C MET A 1 2.63 -17.77 -12.19
N ALA A 2 3.78 -18.37 -12.45
CA ALA A 2 5.03 -17.66 -12.32
C ALA A 2 5.11 -16.44 -13.21
N GLN A 3 4.60 -16.55 -14.43
CA GLN A 3 4.59 -15.42 -15.33
C GLN A 3 3.75 -14.28 -14.83
N ARG A 4 2.61 -14.58 -14.24
CA ARG A 4 1.75 -13.54 -13.73
C ARG A 4 2.42 -12.76 -12.61
N LEU A 5 3.09 -13.46 -11.71
CA LEU A 5 3.83 -12.80 -10.64
C LEU A 5 4.90 -11.89 -11.18
N TYR A 6 5.53 -12.34 -12.22
CA TYR A 6 6.63 -11.64 -12.83
C TYR A 6 6.19 -10.42 -13.63
N VAL A 7 5.16 -10.60 -14.47
CA VAL A 7 4.68 -9.56 -15.36
C VAL A 7 4.05 -8.41 -14.59
N GLN A 8 3.21 -8.72 -13.65
CA GLN A 8 2.51 -7.70 -12.89
C GLN A 8 3.38 -7.09 -11.81
N GLY A 9 4.52 -7.70 -11.57
CA GLY A 9 5.38 -7.23 -10.52
C GLY A 9 4.65 -7.27 -9.20
N HIS A 10 4.66 -6.13 -8.53
CA HIS A 10 4.14 -6.06 -7.17
C HIS A 10 2.82 -5.31 -7.06
N ARG A 11 2.25 -4.89 -8.19
CA ARG A 11 0.98 -4.16 -8.14
C ARG A 11 -0.20 -5.11 -8.05
N LEU A 12 -1.10 -4.81 -7.12
CA LEU A 12 -2.33 -5.54 -6.94
C LEU A 12 -3.45 -4.77 -7.64
N HIS A 13 -4.05 -5.33 -8.68
CA HIS A 13 -5.08 -4.62 -9.42
C HIS A 13 -6.29 -5.46 -9.79
N TYR A 14 -6.36 -6.71 -9.35
CA TYR A 14 -7.56 -7.48 -9.56
C TYR A 14 -8.59 -7.10 -8.51
N LYS A 15 -9.76 -6.73 -8.97
CA LYS A 15 -10.82 -6.25 -8.10
C LYS A 15 -11.16 -7.25 -6.98
N LYS A 16 -11.22 -8.53 -7.31
CA LYS A 16 -11.53 -9.56 -6.31
C LYS A 16 -10.49 -9.62 -5.21
N ASP A 17 -9.22 -9.47 -5.57
CA ASP A 17 -8.14 -9.52 -4.59
C ASP A 17 -8.21 -8.31 -3.67
N ILE A 18 -8.48 -7.14 -4.25
CA ILE A 18 -8.60 -5.91 -3.45
C ILE A 18 -9.80 -6.00 -2.51
N GLN A 19 -10.94 -6.50 -3.00
CA GLN A 19 -12.14 -6.65 -2.17
C GLN A 19 -11.89 -7.60 -1.01
N ARG A 20 -11.22 -8.73 -1.28
CA ARG A 20 -10.89 -9.69 -0.23
C ARG A 20 -9.97 -9.05 0.81
N LEU A 21 -8.98 -8.31 0.35
CA LEU A 21 -8.04 -7.62 1.22
C LEU A 21 -8.76 -6.60 2.11
N MET A 22 -9.68 -5.84 1.53
CA MET A 22 -10.44 -4.85 2.29
C MET A 22 -11.37 -5.50 3.32
N LYS A 23 -11.86 -6.70 3.00
CA LYS A 23 -12.80 -7.40 3.88
C LYS A 23 -12.10 -8.20 4.97
N ARG A 24 -10.99 -8.88 4.61
CA ARG A 24 -10.33 -9.82 5.52
C ARG A 24 -8.97 -9.36 6.03
N GLY A 25 -8.42 -8.31 5.44
CA GLY A 25 -7.09 -7.86 5.81
C GLY A 25 -7.02 -7.31 7.21
N LYS A 26 -5.87 -7.52 7.85
CA LYS A 26 -5.61 -6.94 9.15
C LYS A 26 -5.59 -5.42 9.03
N PHE A 27 -6.23 -4.75 9.97
CA PHE A 27 -6.40 -3.30 9.96
C PHE A 27 -5.27 -2.64 10.75
N LEU A 28 -4.48 -1.80 10.06
CA LEU A 28 -3.36 -1.11 10.67
C LEU A 28 -3.52 0.40 10.44
N PRO A 29 -4.09 1.11 11.42
CA PRO A 29 -4.33 2.54 11.25
C PRO A 29 -3.10 3.40 11.53
N SER A 30 -3.05 4.57 10.92
CA SER A 30 -2.04 5.59 11.21
C SER A 30 -2.62 6.96 10.88
N GLU A 31 -1.82 8.00 11.03
CA GLU A 31 -2.28 9.36 10.81
C GLU A 31 -2.64 9.64 9.35
N PHE A 32 -1.81 9.18 8.42
CA PHE A 32 -1.96 9.54 7.01
C PHE A 32 -2.70 8.50 6.17
N PHE A 33 -2.81 7.28 6.68
CA PHE A 33 -3.45 6.21 5.92
C PHE A 33 -3.81 5.05 6.83
N VAL A 34 -4.66 4.19 6.29
CA VAL A 34 -4.95 2.89 6.89
C VAL A 34 -4.31 1.85 5.99
N VAL A 35 -3.63 0.89 6.58
CA VAL A 35 -3.03 -0.20 5.82
C VAL A 35 -3.77 -1.49 6.15
N ARG A 36 -4.14 -2.25 5.09
CA ARG A 36 -4.73 -3.58 5.24
C ARG A 36 -3.73 -4.60 4.73
N VAL A 37 -3.55 -5.69 5.43
CA VAL A 37 -2.56 -6.71 5.10
C VAL A 37 -3.18 -8.09 5.19
N LEU A 38 -2.92 -8.93 4.19
CA LEU A 38 -3.44 -10.29 4.15
C LEU A 38 -2.41 -11.20 3.48
N PRO A 39 -2.12 -12.39 4.05
CA PRO A 39 -1.25 -13.34 3.36
C PRO A 39 -1.82 -13.73 2.00
N ASN A 40 -0.97 -13.91 1.00
CA ASN A 40 -1.42 -14.19 -0.36
C ASN A 40 -0.96 -15.53 -0.93
N ASP A 41 -0.20 -16.31 -0.17
CA ASP A 41 0.32 -17.61 -0.60
C ASP A 41 1.21 -17.55 -1.84
N LEU A 42 1.73 -16.36 -2.14
CA LEU A 42 2.68 -16.17 -3.23
C LEU A 42 4.09 -15.94 -2.67
N MET A 43 5.07 -15.99 -3.55
CA MET A 43 6.45 -15.72 -3.15
C MET A 43 6.70 -14.22 -2.98
N VAL A 44 5.92 -13.40 -3.68
CA VAL A 44 6.10 -11.94 -3.66
C VAL A 44 4.92 -11.27 -2.99
N SER A 45 5.17 -10.07 -2.50
CA SER A 45 4.11 -9.23 -1.97
C SER A 45 3.58 -8.30 -3.06
N ARG A 46 2.29 -8.00 -2.95
CA ARG A 46 1.62 -7.12 -3.90
C ARG A 46 0.99 -5.97 -3.12
N TYR A 47 0.82 -4.84 -3.79
CA TYR A 47 0.24 -3.67 -3.14
C TYR A 47 -0.76 -2.95 -4.03
N ALA A 48 -1.69 -2.26 -3.39
CA ALA A 48 -2.62 -1.35 -4.03
C ALA A 48 -2.68 -0.08 -3.20
N VAL A 49 -2.88 1.05 -3.87
CA VAL A 49 -3.00 2.35 -3.22
C VAL A 49 -4.34 2.95 -3.60
N LEU A 50 -5.13 3.30 -2.59
CA LEU A 50 -6.48 3.81 -2.79
C LEU A 50 -6.58 5.21 -2.19
N VAL A 51 -7.06 6.18 -3.00
CA VAL A 51 -7.24 7.55 -2.56
C VAL A 51 -8.64 7.99 -2.98
N GLY A 52 -9.51 8.21 -2.00
CA GLY A 52 -10.88 8.58 -2.27
C GLY A 52 -11.11 10.07 -2.42
N LYS A 53 -12.31 10.43 -2.86
CA LYS A 53 -12.67 11.84 -3.05
C LYS A 53 -12.72 12.62 -1.74
N LYS A 54 -12.93 11.95 -0.64
CA LYS A 54 -12.93 12.61 0.69
C LYS A 54 -11.55 13.09 1.08
N VAL A 55 -10.50 12.48 0.53
CA VAL A 55 -9.13 12.90 0.80
C VAL A 55 -8.77 14.14 -0.01
N ALA A 56 -9.12 14.12 -1.29
CA ALA A 56 -8.87 15.23 -2.20
C ALA A 56 -9.92 15.21 -3.29
N LYS A 57 -10.59 16.32 -3.53
CA LYS A 57 -11.68 16.39 -4.50
C LYS A 57 -11.18 16.30 -5.93
N LYS A 58 -10.03 16.92 -6.21
CA LYS A 58 -9.49 16.95 -7.57
C LYS A 58 -8.71 15.67 -7.85
N SER A 59 -8.96 15.10 -9.03
CA SER A 59 -8.27 13.88 -9.43
C SER A 59 -6.76 14.08 -9.53
N VAL A 60 -6.32 15.28 -9.90
CA VAL A 60 -4.89 15.60 -9.96
C VAL A 60 -4.25 15.44 -8.59
N GLU A 61 -4.93 15.92 -7.55
CA GLU A 61 -4.43 15.80 -6.19
C GLU A 61 -4.40 14.34 -5.73
N ARG A 62 -5.47 13.59 -6.03
CA ARG A 62 -5.51 12.17 -5.68
C ARG A 62 -4.40 11.40 -6.39
N ASN A 63 -4.14 11.71 -7.65
CA ASN A 63 -3.10 11.03 -8.40
C ASN A 63 -1.70 11.35 -7.84
N THR A 64 -1.50 12.57 -7.36
CA THR A 64 -0.24 12.95 -6.72
C THR A 64 0.01 12.13 -5.46
N ILE A 65 -1.01 11.99 -4.62
CA ILE A 65 -0.90 11.19 -3.39
C ILE A 65 -0.62 9.73 -3.74
N LYS A 66 -1.37 9.17 -4.69
CA LYS A 66 -1.17 7.81 -5.14
C LYS A 66 0.26 7.57 -5.62
N ARG A 67 0.76 8.48 -6.46
CA ARG A 67 2.09 8.34 -7.03
C ARG A 67 3.15 8.35 -5.93
N ARG A 68 3.01 9.24 -4.95
CA ARG A 68 3.96 9.31 -3.84
C ARG A 68 3.98 8.03 -3.03
N ILE A 69 2.82 7.50 -2.69
CA ILE A 69 2.74 6.27 -1.90
C ILE A 69 3.26 5.08 -2.71
N ARG A 70 2.91 5.00 -4.00
CA ARG A 70 3.43 3.95 -4.87
C ARG A 70 4.93 3.99 -4.98
N GLU A 71 5.50 5.18 -5.05
CA GLU A 71 6.95 5.33 -5.14
C GLU A 71 7.63 4.82 -3.89
N ILE A 72 7.05 5.10 -2.72
CA ILE A 72 7.59 4.59 -1.46
C ILE A 72 7.58 3.07 -1.46
N LEU A 73 6.46 2.47 -1.85
CA LEU A 73 6.34 1.02 -1.88
C LEU A 73 7.27 0.40 -2.92
N ARG A 74 7.34 0.99 -4.11
CA ARG A 74 8.18 0.48 -5.18
C ARG A 74 9.65 0.47 -4.79
N THR A 75 10.13 1.57 -4.22
CA THR A 75 11.54 1.69 -3.88
C THR A 75 11.94 0.82 -2.68
N ASN A 76 10.97 0.43 -1.87
CA ASN A 76 11.22 -0.40 -0.69
C ASN A 76 10.72 -1.83 -0.84
N ILE A 77 10.33 -2.23 -2.05
CA ILE A 77 9.68 -3.53 -2.23
C ILE A 77 10.59 -4.69 -1.85
N LYS A 78 11.89 -4.54 -2.02
CA LYS A 78 12.84 -5.60 -1.67
C LYS A 78 13.00 -5.77 -0.17
N THR A 79 12.68 -4.75 0.60
CA THR A 79 12.74 -4.83 2.06
C THR A 79 11.42 -5.27 2.67
N ILE A 80 10.35 -5.31 1.90
CA ILE A 80 9.05 -5.77 2.36
C ILE A 80 9.02 -7.30 2.32
N ARG A 81 8.52 -7.91 3.38
CA ARG A 81 8.39 -9.37 3.43
C ARG A 81 7.54 -9.85 2.27
N GLY A 82 7.95 -10.97 1.67
CA GLY A 82 7.17 -11.58 0.60
C GLY A 82 5.93 -12.26 1.13
N GLY A 83 4.99 -12.53 0.24
CA GLY A 83 3.83 -13.34 0.56
C GLY A 83 2.68 -12.60 1.19
N VAL A 84 2.63 -11.28 1.10
CA VAL A 84 1.49 -10.51 1.65
C VAL A 84 0.93 -9.55 0.60
N ASP A 85 -0.38 -9.38 0.65
CA ASP A 85 -1.05 -8.32 -0.09
C ASP A 85 -1.25 -7.13 0.85
N ILE A 86 -0.96 -5.94 0.37
CA ILE A 86 -1.00 -4.72 1.15
C ILE A 86 -1.87 -3.70 0.42
N ALA A 87 -2.84 -3.14 1.13
CA ALA A 87 -3.59 -1.99 0.61
C ALA A 87 -3.28 -0.79 1.49
N VAL A 88 -2.88 0.30 0.87
CA VAL A 88 -2.67 1.57 1.56
C VAL A 88 -3.82 2.48 1.16
N ILE A 89 -4.68 2.78 2.11
CA ILE A 89 -5.86 3.63 1.89
C ILE A 89 -5.55 4.99 2.51
N ALA A 90 -5.41 6.00 1.66
CA ALA A 90 -5.05 7.34 2.13
C ALA A 90 -6.16 7.91 3.01
N ALA A 91 -5.76 8.57 4.09
CA ALA A 91 -6.65 9.33 4.95
C ALA A 91 -6.51 10.82 4.62
N LYS A 92 -7.45 11.62 5.07
CA LYS A 92 -7.50 13.05 4.73
C LYS A 92 -6.19 13.80 5.00
N PRO A 93 -5.50 13.60 6.13
CA PRO A 93 -4.25 14.31 6.39
C PRO A 93 -3.14 14.08 5.36
N SER A 94 -3.22 13.00 4.57
CA SER A 94 -2.21 12.72 3.56
C SER A 94 -2.16 13.80 2.47
N ASN A 95 -3.24 14.53 2.27
CA ASN A 95 -3.28 15.57 1.24
C ASN A 95 -2.36 16.73 1.57
N ALA A 96 -2.10 17.00 2.84
CA ALA A 96 -1.23 18.08 3.28
C ALA A 96 0.17 17.57 3.65
N ALA A 97 0.40 16.27 3.59
CA ALA A 97 1.67 15.68 4.00
C ALA A 97 2.73 15.80 2.89
N THR A 98 3.97 15.95 3.31
CA THR A 98 5.09 15.92 2.37
C THR A 98 5.39 14.47 2.00
N PHE A 99 6.17 14.29 0.94
CA PHE A 99 6.64 12.95 0.58
C PHE A 99 7.38 12.31 1.76
N GLN A 100 8.23 13.07 2.41
CA GLN A 100 9.01 12.56 3.55
C GLN A 100 8.12 12.15 4.71
N ASP A 101 7.05 12.91 4.98
CA ASP A 101 6.09 12.54 6.02
C ASP A 101 5.46 11.18 5.74
N LEU A 102 5.02 10.99 4.50
CA LEU A 102 4.40 9.74 4.08
C LEU A 102 5.39 8.58 4.13
N HIS A 103 6.61 8.84 3.68
CA HIS A 103 7.68 7.82 3.66
C HIS A 103 7.99 7.34 5.08
N THR A 104 8.24 8.27 5.98
CA THR A 104 8.57 7.96 7.37
C THR A 104 7.42 7.21 8.05
N ALA A 105 6.20 7.70 7.85
CA ALA A 105 5.04 7.09 8.49
C ALA A 105 4.78 5.66 7.98
N LEU A 106 4.91 5.46 6.68
CA LEU A 106 4.63 4.15 6.10
C LEU A 106 5.66 3.10 6.52
N LEU A 107 6.94 3.46 6.44
CA LEU A 107 7.99 2.52 6.84
C LEU A 107 7.94 2.23 8.34
N SER A 108 7.64 3.24 9.15
CA SER A 108 7.49 3.04 10.59
C SER A 108 6.35 2.08 10.91
N LEU A 109 5.22 2.26 10.23
CA LEU A 109 4.06 1.38 10.40
C LEU A 109 4.41 -0.05 10.02
N MET A 110 5.06 -0.22 8.87
CA MET A 110 5.42 -1.54 8.37
C MET A 110 6.44 -2.23 9.28
N ARG A 111 7.40 -1.48 9.79
CA ARG A 111 8.39 -2.03 10.72
C ARG A 111 7.72 -2.48 12.01
N ARG A 112 6.84 -1.68 12.54
CA ARG A 112 6.14 -1.96 13.79
C ARG A 112 5.29 -3.23 13.70
N HIS A 113 4.77 -3.53 12.52
CA HIS A 113 3.93 -4.72 12.31
C HIS A 113 4.67 -5.86 11.60
N HIS A 114 6.01 -5.81 11.61
CA HIS A 114 6.86 -6.89 11.11
C HIS A 114 6.65 -7.20 9.63
N LEU A 115 6.38 -6.17 8.84
CA LEU A 115 6.22 -6.31 7.40
C LEU A 115 7.52 -6.09 6.63
N LEU A 116 8.56 -5.62 7.31
CA LEU A 116 9.87 -5.44 6.70
C LEU A 116 10.77 -6.61 7.04
N LYS A 117 11.65 -6.95 6.10
CA LYS A 117 12.64 -8.00 6.34
C LYS A 117 13.61 -7.54 7.41
N GLN A 118 14.05 -8.50 8.18
CA GLN A 118 15.01 -8.27 9.26
C GLN A 118 16.41 -8.13 8.69
#